data_6477f45bb13d07f7c580001fb3ca4fcc
#
_entry.id   6477f45bb13d07f7c580001fb3ca4fcc
#
_cell.length_a   1.000
_cell.length_b   1.000
_cell.length_c   1.000
_cell.angle_alpha   90.00
_cell.angle_beta   90.00
_cell.angle_gamma   90.00
#
_symmetry.space_group_name_H-M   'P 1'
#
loop_
_entity.id
_entity.type
_entity.pdbx_description
1 polymer ?
#
loop_
_entity_poly.entity_id
_entity_poly.type
_entity_poly.pdbx_seq_one_letter_code
_entity_poly.pdbx_strand_id
1 'polypeptide(L)'
;KLDRFSRDRYDSARYKVLLKKNNVRVVSATEVISSGADGILLESVLEGFAEYYSADLAEKVNRGMTENVLNKKCNGGTRPVGYVVDKEHHFQIDPLTAPFVLEAFNRYAEGATMKEISNYLKEKGVKNTLGGDIQPSSVQRMLNNRRYIGEYTFRDIVIPDGIPAIVPKELFDRVQEKMAKNKKAPARHKAEDDYLLTTKLFCGYCGAYLCGESGTSRTGVVHHYYKCVSVKKKRTDCHKKPVRKEWLEDVVVNATMKMLMNDATIDAIVSALMTLQDAENTALPLYEKQLREVKAPLITC
;
A
#
# COMPACT_ATOMS: atom_id res chain seq x y z
N LYS A 1 7.65 11.10 41.61
CA LYS A 1 7.00 12.32 41.15
C LYS A 1 5.61 12.03 40.66
N LEU A 2 4.67 12.95 40.85
CA LEU A 2 3.28 12.80 40.42
C LEU A 2 3.14 12.69 38.90
N ASP A 3 4.03 13.31 38.12
CA ASP A 3 4.10 13.23 36.66
C ASP A 3 4.27 11.79 36.10
N ARG A 4 4.66 10.83 36.97
CA ARG A 4 4.79 9.40 36.62
C ARG A 4 3.53 8.59 36.89
N PHE A 5 2.58 9.13 37.66
CA PHE A 5 1.32 8.45 37.97
C PHE A 5 0.37 8.45 36.78
N SER A 6 0.20 9.58 36.15
CA SER A 6 -0.54 9.68 34.87
C SER A 6 0.02 10.83 34.03
N ARG A 7 -0.09 10.71 32.70
CA ARG A 7 0.26 11.80 31.75
C ARG A 7 -0.93 12.71 31.45
N ASP A 8 -2.12 12.24 31.74
CA ASP A 8 -3.37 12.95 31.51
C ASP A 8 -4.01 13.30 32.87
N ARG A 9 -4.41 14.55 33.02
CA ARG A 9 -5.02 15.09 34.23
C ARG A 9 -6.37 14.42 34.54
N TYR A 10 -7.17 14.14 33.49
CA TYR A 10 -8.48 13.49 33.66
C TYR A 10 -8.32 12.05 34.12
N ASP A 11 -7.38 11.31 33.57
CA ASP A 11 -7.05 9.96 34.00
C ASP A 11 -6.50 9.95 35.44
N SER A 12 -5.62 10.91 35.79
CA SER A 12 -5.13 11.08 37.17
C SER A 12 -6.29 11.26 38.14
N ALA A 13 -7.20 12.20 37.86
CA ALA A 13 -8.35 12.45 38.71
C ALA A 13 -9.25 11.20 38.86
N ARG A 14 -9.52 10.50 37.77
CA ARG A 14 -10.33 9.27 37.74
C ARG A 14 -9.73 8.17 38.61
N TYR A 15 -8.44 7.90 38.44
CA TYR A 15 -7.76 6.85 39.23
C TYR A 15 -7.64 7.25 40.69
N LYS A 16 -7.42 8.49 41.05
CA LYS A 16 -7.40 8.97 42.43
C LYS A 16 -8.75 8.79 43.13
N VAL A 17 -9.85 9.05 42.40
CA VAL A 17 -11.20 8.80 42.94
C VAL A 17 -11.42 7.32 43.21
N LEU A 18 -10.99 6.43 42.30
CA LEU A 18 -11.09 4.98 42.50
C LEU A 18 -10.23 4.49 43.67
N LEU A 19 -9.01 4.98 43.79
CA LEU A 19 -8.11 4.65 44.88
C LEU A 19 -8.67 5.12 46.23
N LYS A 20 -9.18 6.36 46.29
CA LYS A 20 -9.80 6.93 47.47
C LYS A 20 -11.03 6.12 47.95
N LYS A 21 -11.86 5.60 47.03
CA LYS A 21 -12.98 4.72 47.33
C LYS A 21 -12.53 3.41 47.99
N ASN A 22 -11.31 2.95 47.72
CA ASN A 22 -10.71 1.74 48.30
C ASN A 22 -9.75 2.06 49.46
N ASN A 23 -9.83 3.25 50.06
CA ASN A 23 -8.96 3.71 51.13
C ASN A 23 -7.46 3.68 50.82
N VAL A 24 -7.10 3.83 49.52
CA VAL A 24 -5.71 3.89 49.06
C VAL A 24 -5.38 5.35 48.73
N ARG A 25 -4.24 5.83 49.21
CA ARG A 25 -3.73 7.18 48.95
C ARG A 25 -2.51 7.12 48.07
N VAL A 26 -2.45 8.01 47.05
CA VAL A 26 -1.25 8.22 46.25
C VAL A 26 -0.31 9.13 47.01
N VAL A 27 0.95 8.72 47.16
CA VAL A 27 1.99 9.49 47.83
C VAL A 27 3.16 9.67 46.85
N SER A 28 3.63 10.92 46.71
CA SER A 28 4.85 11.18 45.97
C SER A 28 6.08 11.00 46.87
N ALA A 29 7.10 10.31 46.36
CA ALA A 29 8.36 10.14 47.08
C ALA A 29 9.25 11.38 47.12
N THR A 30 9.00 12.33 46.20
CA THR A 30 9.85 13.50 46.00
C THR A 30 9.17 14.82 46.32
N GLU A 31 7.83 14.83 46.33
CA GLU A 31 7.03 16.03 46.61
C GLU A 31 6.29 15.84 47.93
N VAL A 32 6.56 16.72 48.88
CA VAL A 32 5.85 16.70 50.16
C VAL A 32 4.49 17.40 50.01
N ILE A 33 3.44 16.61 49.87
CA ILE A 33 2.07 17.13 49.69
C ILE A 33 1.32 16.87 50.97
N SER A 34 0.86 17.97 51.60
CA SER A 34 0.03 17.93 52.81
C SER A 34 -1.34 17.30 52.54
N SER A 35 -1.98 16.79 53.56
CA SER A 35 -3.34 16.23 53.43
C SER A 35 -4.45 17.28 53.50
N GLY A 36 -4.09 18.51 53.69
CA GLY A 36 -5.01 19.66 53.78
C GLY A 36 -5.39 20.33 52.46
N ALA A 37 -6.13 21.39 52.53
CA ALA A 37 -6.56 22.18 51.39
C ALA A 37 -5.35 22.69 50.53
N ASP A 38 -4.27 23.07 51.19
CA ASP A 38 -3.03 23.53 50.53
C ASP A 38 -2.38 22.41 49.70
N GLY A 39 -2.46 21.14 50.21
CA GLY A 39 -1.96 20.00 49.46
C GLY A 39 -2.75 19.72 48.16
N ILE A 40 -4.08 19.89 48.23
CA ILE A 40 -4.95 19.75 47.03
C ILE A 40 -4.61 20.80 46.00
N LEU A 41 -4.38 22.06 46.44
CA LEU A 41 -3.99 23.13 45.54
C LEU A 41 -2.62 22.85 44.88
N LEU A 42 -1.63 22.49 45.71
CA LEU A 42 -0.27 22.19 45.22
C LEU A 42 -0.28 21.01 44.19
N GLU A 43 -1.03 19.97 44.51
CA GLU A 43 -1.17 18.82 43.61
C GLU A 43 -1.77 19.22 42.26
N SER A 44 -2.84 20.03 42.25
CA SER A 44 -3.48 20.53 41.06
C SER A 44 -2.57 21.42 40.23
N VAL A 45 -1.74 22.23 40.87
CA VAL A 45 -0.74 23.11 40.21
C VAL A 45 0.35 22.25 39.58
N LEU A 46 0.88 21.24 40.28
CA LEU A 46 1.93 20.35 39.77
C LEU A 46 1.43 19.52 38.56
N GLU A 47 0.19 19.06 38.63
CA GLU A 47 -0.43 18.36 37.50
C GLU A 47 -0.64 19.29 36.28
N GLY A 48 -1.12 20.51 36.54
CA GLY A 48 -1.26 21.53 35.49
C GLY A 48 0.07 21.90 34.82
N PHE A 49 1.13 22.02 35.60
CA PHE A 49 2.48 22.23 35.03
C PHE A 49 2.97 21.03 34.20
N ALA A 50 2.74 19.80 34.66
CA ALA A 50 3.15 18.61 33.92
C ALA A 50 2.44 18.53 32.55
N GLU A 51 1.14 18.81 32.52
CA GLU A 51 0.35 18.88 31.29
C GLU A 51 0.85 20.02 30.36
N TYR A 52 1.05 21.21 30.92
CA TYR A 52 1.59 22.36 30.17
C TYR A 52 2.95 22.04 29.53
N TYR A 53 3.90 21.47 30.29
CA TYR A 53 5.21 21.11 29.75
C TYR A 53 5.11 20.05 28.66
N SER A 54 4.22 19.08 28.78
CA SER A 54 3.98 18.08 27.73
C SER A 54 3.45 18.72 26.44
N ALA A 55 2.49 19.62 26.56
CA ALA A 55 1.89 20.34 25.43
C ALA A 55 2.91 21.30 24.76
N ASP A 56 3.62 22.09 25.55
CA ASP A 56 4.65 23.02 25.07
C ASP A 56 5.80 22.29 24.36
N LEU A 57 6.26 21.16 24.95
CA LEU A 57 7.28 20.32 24.31
C LEU A 57 6.79 19.76 22.99
N ALA A 58 5.56 19.24 22.94
CA ALA A 58 4.98 18.70 21.70
C ALA A 58 4.88 19.79 20.63
N GLU A 59 4.50 21.02 21.01
CA GLU A 59 4.42 22.15 20.08
C GLU A 59 5.82 22.54 19.55
N LYS A 60 6.81 22.66 20.45
CA LYS A 60 8.21 22.96 20.08
C LYS A 60 8.81 21.91 19.16
N VAL A 61 8.61 20.61 19.48
CA VAL A 61 9.07 19.50 18.63
C VAL A 61 8.41 19.56 17.26
N ASN A 62 7.10 19.80 17.22
CA ASN A 62 6.35 19.89 15.96
C ASN A 62 6.84 21.07 15.10
N ARG A 63 7.10 22.23 15.72
CA ARG A 63 7.67 23.40 15.04
C ARG A 63 9.04 23.10 14.47
N GLY A 64 9.93 22.50 15.26
CA GLY A 64 11.26 22.13 14.81
C GLY A 64 11.25 21.09 13.69
N MET A 65 10.36 20.09 13.76
CA MET A 65 10.17 19.12 12.67
C MET A 65 9.65 19.78 11.39
N THR A 66 8.73 20.71 11.50
CA THR A 66 8.20 21.48 10.36
C THR A 66 9.30 22.32 9.71
N GLU A 67 10.09 23.02 10.52
CA GLU A 67 11.22 23.83 10.05
C GLU A 67 12.28 22.97 9.35
N ASN A 68 12.60 21.81 9.91
CA ASN A 68 13.51 20.86 9.25
C ASN A 68 12.99 20.45 7.87
N VAL A 69 11.71 20.16 7.74
CA VAL A 69 11.11 19.77 6.44
C VAL A 69 11.19 20.93 5.44
N LEU A 70 10.87 22.14 5.85
CA LEU A 70 10.98 23.33 5.00
C LEU A 70 12.42 23.58 4.53
N ASN A 71 13.40 23.25 5.39
CA ASN A 71 14.81 23.27 5.06
C ASN A 71 15.31 21.96 4.39
N LYS A 72 14.41 21.07 3.94
CA LYS A 72 14.71 19.78 3.30
C LYS A 72 15.55 18.83 4.15
N LYS A 73 15.55 19.00 5.48
CA LYS A 73 16.30 18.18 6.44
C LYS A 73 15.48 16.97 6.89
N CYS A 74 16.15 15.86 7.11
CA CYS A 74 15.55 14.63 7.61
C CYS A 74 15.18 14.76 9.09
N ASN A 75 13.92 14.46 9.43
CA ASN A 75 13.43 14.44 10.82
C ASN A 75 13.78 13.13 11.57
N GLY A 76 14.72 12.35 11.07
CA GLY A 76 15.04 11.05 11.64
C GLY A 76 14.05 9.94 11.18
N GLY A 77 14.04 8.84 11.93
CA GLY A 77 13.21 7.67 11.61
C GLY A 77 13.85 6.73 10.59
N THR A 78 13.04 5.80 10.05
CA THR A 78 13.51 4.80 9.10
C THR A 78 13.76 5.43 7.73
N ARG A 79 14.99 5.35 7.26
CA ARG A 79 15.40 5.85 5.94
C ARG A 79 14.88 4.91 4.84
N PRO A 80 14.35 5.44 3.72
CA PRO A 80 14.05 4.61 2.55
C PRO A 80 15.34 3.98 2.00
N VAL A 81 15.24 2.77 1.49
CA VAL A 81 16.36 2.11 0.79
C VAL A 81 16.75 2.95 -0.42
N GLY A 82 18.03 3.07 -0.73
CA GLY A 82 18.54 3.94 -1.79
C GLY A 82 18.93 5.33 -1.32
N TYR A 83 18.73 5.66 -0.04
CA TYR A 83 19.11 6.95 0.53
C TYR A 83 20.01 6.81 1.74
N VAL A 84 20.95 7.73 1.86
CA VAL A 84 21.75 8.03 3.06
C VAL A 84 21.43 9.44 3.53
N VAL A 85 21.78 9.75 4.77
CA VAL A 85 21.63 11.10 5.33
C VAL A 85 23.01 11.64 5.62
N ASP A 86 23.33 12.82 5.12
CA ASP A 86 24.61 13.48 5.33
C ASP A 86 24.73 14.09 6.75
N LYS A 87 25.86 14.72 7.02
CA LYS A 87 26.13 15.36 8.31
C LYS A 87 25.23 16.57 8.61
N GLU A 88 24.68 17.18 7.59
CA GLU A 88 23.76 18.32 7.68
C GLU A 88 22.30 17.90 7.73
N HIS A 89 22.04 16.59 7.82
CA HIS A 89 20.72 15.96 7.85
C HIS A 89 19.95 16.04 6.54
N HIS A 90 20.59 16.21 5.37
CA HIS A 90 19.93 16.11 4.08
C HIS A 90 19.98 14.69 3.52
N PHE A 91 18.92 14.35 2.75
CA PHE A 91 18.89 13.09 2.02
C PHE A 91 19.84 13.14 0.82
N GLN A 92 20.68 12.13 0.69
CA GLN A 92 21.56 11.91 -0.46
C GLN A 92 21.27 10.54 -1.08
N ILE A 93 21.47 10.41 -2.38
CA ILE A 93 21.34 9.12 -3.06
C ILE A 93 22.49 8.21 -2.62
N ASP A 94 22.18 7.01 -2.19
CA ASP A 94 23.17 5.98 -1.91
C ASP A 94 23.59 5.28 -3.22
N PRO A 95 24.80 5.48 -3.71
CA PRO A 95 25.26 4.89 -4.98
C PRO A 95 25.28 3.37 -4.95
N LEU A 96 25.33 2.75 -3.76
CA LEU A 96 25.39 1.30 -3.62
C LEU A 96 24.01 0.65 -3.72
N THR A 97 22.96 1.30 -3.20
CA THR A 97 21.64 0.69 -3.11
C THR A 97 20.60 1.32 -4.04
N ALA A 98 20.79 2.57 -4.47
CA ALA A 98 19.86 3.27 -5.37
C ALA A 98 19.64 2.57 -6.74
N PRO A 99 20.67 2.00 -7.40
CA PRO A 99 20.48 1.28 -8.67
C PRO A 99 19.52 0.10 -8.53
N PHE A 100 19.58 -0.62 -7.39
CA PHE A 100 18.68 -1.75 -7.14
C PHE A 100 17.25 -1.32 -6.87
N VAL A 101 17.06 -0.12 -6.30
CA VAL A 101 15.72 0.48 -6.15
C VAL A 101 15.14 0.82 -7.52
N LEU A 102 15.88 1.49 -8.38
CA LEU A 102 15.44 1.81 -9.74
C LEU A 102 15.09 0.54 -10.53
N GLU A 103 15.93 -0.47 -10.44
CA GLU A 103 15.70 -1.78 -11.07
C GLU A 103 14.43 -2.47 -10.52
N ALA A 104 14.15 -2.37 -9.22
CA ALA A 104 12.92 -2.89 -8.64
C ALA A 104 11.66 -2.24 -9.23
N PHE A 105 11.69 -0.94 -9.50
CA PHE A 105 10.60 -0.23 -10.19
C PHE A 105 10.45 -0.69 -11.65
N ASN A 106 11.54 -0.84 -12.39
CA ASN A 106 11.52 -1.34 -13.77
C ASN A 106 10.93 -2.74 -13.84
N ARG A 107 11.41 -3.68 -13.04
CA ARG A 107 10.89 -5.05 -12.98
C ARG A 107 9.41 -5.11 -12.65
N TYR A 108 8.94 -4.27 -11.72
CA TYR A 108 7.51 -4.21 -11.44
C TYR A 108 6.71 -3.65 -12.63
N ALA A 109 7.21 -2.62 -13.31
CA ALA A 109 6.62 -2.09 -14.52
C ALA A 109 6.57 -3.12 -15.66
N GLU A 110 7.55 -4.02 -15.77
CA GLU A 110 7.59 -5.13 -16.72
C GLU A 110 6.66 -6.29 -16.35
N GLY A 111 6.30 -6.46 -15.08
CA GLY A 111 5.33 -7.46 -14.65
C GLY A 111 5.77 -8.37 -13.53
N ALA A 112 6.96 -8.21 -13.00
CA ALA A 112 7.42 -8.98 -11.86
C ALA A 112 6.51 -8.81 -10.64
N THR A 113 6.36 -9.88 -9.88
CA THR A 113 5.61 -9.86 -8.62
C THR A 113 6.43 -9.24 -7.50
N MET A 114 5.76 -8.74 -6.47
CA MET A 114 6.44 -8.21 -5.27
C MET A 114 7.35 -9.26 -4.58
N LYS A 115 7.03 -10.55 -4.73
CA LYS A 115 7.84 -11.65 -4.19
C LYS A 115 9.14 -11.84 -4.98
N GLU A 116 9.07 -11.79 -6.29
CA GLU A 116 10.26 -11.89 -7.16
C GLU A 116 11.19 -10.71 -6.94
N ILE A 117 10.65 -9.50 -6.80
CA ILE A 117 11.44 -8.30 -6.48
C ILE A 117 12.10 -8.43 -5.09
N SER A 118 11.35 -8.94 -4.09
CA SER A 118 11.89 -9.21 -2.76
C SER A 118 13.07 -10.19 -2.82
N ASN A 119 12.93 -11.28 -3.59
CA ASN A 119 14.00 -12.26 -3.81
C ASN A 119 15.20 -11.64 -4.52
N TYR A 120 14.98 -10.86 -5.58
CA TYR A 120 16.03 -10.14 -6.28
C TYR A 120 16.83 -9.21 -5.35
N LEU A 121 16.16 -8.41 -4.54
CA LEU A 121 16.83 -7.52 -3.58
C LEU A 121 17.62 -8.30 -2.54
N LYS A 122 17.11 -9.46 -2.10
CA LYS A 122 17.80 -10.36 -1.19
C LYS A 122 19.06 -10.95 -1.83
N GLU A 123 18.99 -11.44 -3.06
CA GLU A 123 20.13 -11.98 -3.83
C GLU A 123 21.24 -10.92 -4.03
N LYS A 124 20.83 -9.67 -4.22
CA LYS A 124 21.77 -8.53 -4.31
C LYS A 124 22.29 -8.04 -2.96
N GLY A 125 21.89 -8.68 -1.86
CA GLY A 125 22.33 -8.33 -0.52
C GLY A 125 21.78 -6.99 0.00
N VAL A 126 20.75 -6.43 -0.65
CA VAL A 126 20.13 -5.17 -0.24
C VAL A 126 19.29 -5.42 1.03
N LYS A 127 19.65 -4.70 2.10
CA LYS A 127 19.02 -4.81 3.42
C LYS A 127 18.17 -3.58 3.73
N ASN A 128 17.21 -3.75 4.61
CA ASN A 128 16.50 -2.62 5.19
C ASN A 128 17.39 -1.89 6.23
N THR A 129 16.95 -0.75 6.72
CA THR A 129 17.68 0.07 7.70
C THR A 129 18.02 -0.65 9.00
N LEU A 130 17.30 -1.74 9.32
CA LEU A 130 17.52 -2.58 10.49
C LEU A 130 18.39 -3.81 10.19
N GLY A 131 18.98 -3.90 8.99
CA GLY A 131 19.83 -5.01 8.56
C GLY A 131 19.08 -6.29 8.13
N GLY A 132 17.75 -6.28 8.13
CA GLY A 132 16.94 -7.41 7.71
C GLY A 132 16.63 -7.43 6.20
N ASP A 133 16.19 -8.58 5.68
CA ASP A 133 15.76 -8.74 4.29
C ASP A 133 14.51 -7.91 3.99
N ILE A 134 14.41 -7.40 2.76
CA ILE A 134 13.26 -6.61 2.30
C ILE A 134 12.12 -7.56 1.95
N GLN A 135 11.08 -7.59 2.77
CA GLN A 135 9.90 -8.44 2.58
C GLN A 135 8.97 -7.90 1.47
N PRO A 136 8.12 -8.73 0.84
CA PRO A 136 7.17 -8.27 -0.19
C PRO A 136 6.26 -7.11 0.24
N SER A 137 5.87 -7.06 1.52
CA SER A 137 5.12 -5.92 2.08
C SER A 137 5.95 -4.63 2.15
N SER A 138 7.27 -4.74 2.31
CA SER A 138 8.19 -3.60 2.27
C SER A 138 8.42 -3.14 0.83
N VAL A 139 8.48 -4.07 -0.14
CA VAL A 139 8.49 -3.74 -1.58
C VAL A 139 7.23 -2.95 -1.94
N GLN A 140 6.05 -3.38 -1.47
CA GLN A 140 4.82 -2.62 -1.71
C GLN A 140 4.90 -1.18 -1.17
N ARG A 141 5.42 -1.01 0.04
CA ARG A 141 5.62 0.33 0.62
C ARG A 141 6.64 1.15 -0.16
N MET A 142 7.73 0.53 -0.62
CA MET A 142 8.74 1.15 -1.47
C MET A 142 8.12 1.66 -2.77
N LEU A 143 7.39 0.83 -3.51
CA LEU A 143 6.76 1.20 -4.77
C LEU A 143 5.70 2.31 -4.65
N ASN A 144 5.11 2.52 -3.45
CA ASN A 144 4.16 3.61 -3.17
C ASN A 144 4.81 4.88 -2.61
N ASN A 145 6.11 4.86 -2.34
CA ASN A 145 6.75 5.96 -1.63
C ASN A 145 7.16 7.07 -2.60
N ARG A 146 6.46 8.19 -2.55
CA ARG A 146 6.70 9.35 -3.42
C ARG A 146 8.05 10.05 -3.20
N ARG A 147 8.76 9.71 -2.13
CA ARG A 147 10.14 10.20 -1.91
C ARG A 147 11.07 9.79 -3.06
N TYR A 148 10.82 8.66 -3.72
CA TYR A 148 11.64 8.20 -4.84
C TYR A 148 11.55 9.07 -6.08
N ILE A 149 10.49 9.87 -6.22
CA ILE A 149 10.33 10.88 -7.28
C ILE A 149 10.69 12.29 -6.82
N GLY A 150 11.31 12.42 -5.64
CA GLY A 150 11.78 13.70 -5.12
C GLY A 150 10.84 14.41 -4.16
N GLU A 151 9.62 13.93 -3.94
CA GLU A 151 8.67 14.58 -3.03
C GLU A 151 9.01 14.31 -1.57
N TYR A 152 9.16 15.37 -0.78
CA TYR A 152 9.29 15.27 0.67
C TYR A 152 7.97 15.64 1.33
N THR A 153 7.34 14.66 1.95
CA THR A 153 6.03 14.84 2.60
C THR A 153 6.15 14.72 4.12
N PHE A 154 5.59 15.67 4.82
CA PHE A 154 5.44 15.64 6.28
C PHE A 154 4.10 16.24 6.66
N ARG A 155 3.18 15.45 7.22
CA ARG A 155 1.79 15.84 7.47
C ARG A 155 1.14 16.42 6.21
N ASP A 156 0.68 17.67 6.27
CA ASP A 156 0.02 18.35 5.16
C ASP A 156 0.99 19.11 4.23
N ILE A 157 2.29 19.13 4.59
CA ILE A 157 3.33 19.79 3.81
C ILE A 157 3.90 18.82 2.79
N VAL A 158 3.83 19.20 1.51
CA VAL A 158 4.46 18.49 0.40
C VAL A 158 5.44 19.43 -0.29
N ILE A 159 6.70 19.07 -0.30
CA ILE A 159 7.75 19.83 -0.97
C ILE A 159 8.17 19.07 -2.22
N PRO A 160 7.82 19.56 -3.42
CA PRO A 160 8.36 19.04 -4.66
C PRO A 160 9.89 19.24 -4.67
N ASP A 161 10.61 18.26 -5.21
CA ASP A 161 12.08 18.29 -5.28
C ASP A 161 12.76 18.55 -3.91
N GLY A 162 12.11 18.10 -2.83
CA GLY A 162 12.63 18.18 -1.46
C GLY A 162 13.72 17.14 -1.16
N ILE A 163 13.80 16.09 -1.97
CA ILE A 163 14.75 14.97 -1.85
C ILE A 163 15.26 14.66 -3.27
N PRO A 164 16.55 14.27 -3.46
CA PRO A 164 17.03 13.83 -4.76
C PRO A 164 16.22 12.64 -5.28
N ALA A 165 15.70 12.73 -6.51
CA ALA A 165 14.89 11.67 -7.11
C ALA A 165 15.77 10.50 -7.58
N ILE A 166 15.38 9.26 -7.26
CA ILE A 166 16.01 8.02 -7.77
C ILE A 166 15.25 7.49 -8.98
N VAL A 167 13.93 7.68 -8.99
CA VAL A 167 13.02 7.09 -9.98
C VAL A 167 12.41 8.21 -10.83
N PRO A 168 12.44 8.11 -12.17
CA PRO A 168 11.73 9.04 -13.05
C PRO A 168 10.22 9.00 -12.77
N LYS A 169 9.57 10.16 -12.85
CA LYS A 169 8.14 10.30 -12.58
C LYS A 169 7.28 9.42 -13.47
N GLU A 170 7.63 9.33 -14.76
CA GLU A 170 6.92 8.50 -15.74
C GLU A 170 6.94 7.02 -15.38
N LEU A 171 8.07 6.52 -14.87
CA LEU A 171 8.19 5.14 -14.41
C LEU A 171 7.36 4.91 -13.14
N PHE A 172 7.39 5.84 -12.19
CA PHE A 172 6.59 5.78 -10.99
C PHE A 172 5.10 5.72 -11.31
N ASP A 173 4.61 6.60 -12.18
CA ASP A 173 3.20 6.68 -12.57
C ASP A 173 2.75 5.39 -13.26
N ARG A 174 3.53 4.81 -14.18
CA ARG A 174 3.27 3.47 -14.76
C ARG A 174 3.15 2.39 -13.69
N VAL A 175 4.01 2.42 -12.67
CA VAL A 175 3.97 1.46 -11.55
C VAL A 175 2.67 1.66 -10.75
N GLN A 176 2.25 2.90 -10.46
CA GLN A 176 1.00 3.18 -9.74
C GLN A 176 -0.23 2.69 -10.52
N GLU A 177 -0.30 2.94 -11.82
CA GLU A 177 -1.38 2.44 -12.67
C GLU A 177 -1.46 0.91 -12.65
N LYS A 178 -0.30 0.23 -12.75
CA LYS A 178 -0.23 -1.23 -12.68
C LYS A 178 -0.64 -1.75 -11.30
N MET A 179 -0.23 -1.09 -10.23
CA MET A 179 -0.66 -1.43 -8.87
C MET A 179 -2.17 -1.26 -8.69
N ALA A 180 -2.77 -0.21 -9.24
CA ALA A 180 -4.20 0.04 -9.20
C ALA A 180 -4.99 -1.04 -9.95
N LYS A 181 -4.51 -1.48 -11.12
CA LYS A 181 -5.07 -2.62 -11.88
C LYS A 181 -4.97 -3.92 -11.08
N ASN A 182 -3.78 -4.21 -10.52
CA ASN A 182 -3.53 -5.43 -9.75
C ASN A 182 -4.31 -5.48 -8.43
N LYS A 183 -4.62 -4.35 -7.81
CA LYS A 183 -5.42 -4.27 -6.58
C LYS A 183 -6.83 -4.82 -6.77
N LYS A 184 -7.38 -4.68 -7.97
CA LYS A 184 -8.73 -5.16 -8.34
C LYS A 184 -8.70 -6.59 -8.89
N ALA A 185 -7.56 -7.08 -9.34
CA ALA A 185 -7.42 -8.42 -9.91
C ALA A 185 -7.24 -9.46 -8.79
N PRO A 186 -8.02 -10.55 -8.75
CA PRO A 186 -7.74 -11.69 -7.87
C PRO A 186 -6.42 -12.35 -8.25
N ALA A 187 -5.76 -12.95 -7.25
CA ALA A 187 -4.50 -13.68 -7.47
C ALA A 187 -4.72 -14.85 -8.46
N ARG A 188 -4.06 -14.79 -9.61
CA ARG A 188 -4.03 -15.87 -10.58
C ARG A 188 -3.07 -16.97 -10.10
N HIS A 189 -3.32 -18.23 -10.46
CA HIS A 189 -2.43 -19.41 -10.25
C HIS A 189 -2.13 -19.79 -8.79
N LYS A 190 -3.09 -19.65 -7.87
CA LYS A 190 -2.95 -20.21 -6.50
C LYS A 190 -3.80 -21.46 -6.25
N ALA A 191 -4.71 -21.80 -7.14
CA ALA A 191 -5.53 -22.99 -7.02
C ALA A 191 -4.91 -24.10 -7.84
N GLU A 192 -4.88 -25.33 -7.30
CA GLU A 192 -4.52 -26.55 -8.04
C GLU A 192 -5.51 -26.83 -9.17
N ASP A 193 -6.73 -26.28 -9.04
CA ASP A 193 -7.79 -26.39 -10.04
C ASP A 193 -8.01 -25.09 -10.82
N ASP A 194 -8.30 -25.25 -12.09
CA ASP A 194 -8.57 -24.14 -12.99
C ASP A 194 -10.03 -23.67 -12.86
N TYR A 195 -10.23 -22.40 -12.47
CA TYR A 195 -11.53 -21.76 -12.36
C TYR A 195 -11.71 -20.76 -13.50
N LEU A 196 -12.40 -21.16 -14.58
CA LEU A 196 -12.56 -20.40 -15.83
C LEU A 196 -13.15 -19.00 -15.63
N LEU A 197 -14.07 -18.85 -14.67
CA LEU A 197 -14.81 -17.62 -14.43
C LEU A 197 -14.15 -16.73 -13.35
N THR A 198 -12.91 -17.03 -12.94
CA THR A 198 -12.16 -16.18 -12.02
C THR A 198 -11.99 -14.80 -12.60
N THR A 199 -12.26 -13.73 -11.82
CA THR A 199 -12.25 -12.32 -12.23
C THR A 199 -13.44 -11.85 -13.08
N LYS A 200 -14.29 -12.76 -13.55
CA LYS A 200 -15.38 -12.44 -14.48
C LYS A 200 -16.77 -12.51 -13.82
N LEU A 201 -16.86 -13.10 -12.62
CA LEU A 201 -18.11 -13.25 -11.89
C LEU A 201 -18.26 -12.22 -10.78
N PHE A 202 -19.43 -11.61 -10.71
CA PHE A 202 -19.80 -10.64 -9.67
C PHE A 202 -21.01 -11.13 -8.90
N CYS A 203 -21.08 -10.82 -7.62
CA CYS A 203 -22.20 -11.16 -6.76
C CYS A 203 -23.37 -10.20 -7.06
N GLY A 204 -24.52 -10.72 -7.47
CA GLY A 204 -25.72 -9.92 -7.74
C GLY A 204 -26.30 -9.22 -6.49
N TYR A 205 -25.93 -9.61 -5.26
CA TYR A 205 -26.39 -8.98 -4.01
C TYR A 205 -25.49 -7.82 -3.57
N CYS A 206 -24.18 -7.94 -3.69
CA CYS A 206 -23.25 -6.94 -3.13
C CYS A 206 -22.19 -6.44 -4.12
N GLY A 207 -22.25 -6.83 -5.38
CA GLY A 207 -21.31 -6.40 -6.43
C GLY A 207 -19.86 -6.90 -6.29
N ALA A 208 -19.52 -7.62 -5.21
CA ALA A 208 -18.16 -8.13 -5.01
C ALA A 208 -17.88 -9.32 -5.92
N TYR A 209 -16.60 -9.58 -6.22
CA TYR A 209 -16.20 -10.75 -7.00
C TYR A 209 -16.57 -12.07 -6.32
N LEU A 210 -16.84 -13.09 -7.13
CA LEU A 210 -16.85 -14.47 -6.68
C LEU A 210 -15.46 -15.08 -6.91
N CYS A 211 -14.98 -15.83 -5.91
CA CYS A 211 -13.70 -16.56 -5.98
C CYS A 211 -13.94 -18.06 -5.90
N GLY A 212 -13.06 -18.81 -6.52
CA GLY A 212 -13.01 -20.25 -6.38
C GLY A 212 -12.68 -20.67 -4.95
N GLU A 213 -13.32 -21.72 -4.46
CA GLU A 213 -13.08 -22.36 -3.17
C GLU A 213 -13.36 -23.86 -3.30
N SER A 214 -12.50 -24.69 -2.74
CA SER A 214 -12.72 -26.13 -2.63
C SER A 214 -13.10 -26.50 -1.21
N GLY A 215 -13.89 -27.56 -1.06
CA GLY A 215 -14.26 -28.12 0.23
C GLY A 215 -14.31 -29.63 0.14
N THR A 216 -13.68 -30.31 1.09
CA THR A 216 -13.68 -31.79 1.16
C THR A 216 -14.93 -32.26 1.93
N SER A 217 -15.69 -33.16 1.33
CA SER A 217 -16.84 -33.78 1.99
C SER A 217 -16.39 -34.78 3.07
N ARG A 218 -17.34 -35.21 3.90
CA ARG A 218 -17.08 -36.25 4.91
C ARG A 218 -16.60 -37.59 4.29
N THR A 219 -16.92 -37.82 3.02
CA THR A 219 -16.54 -39.01 2.25
C THR A 219 -15.18 -38.85 1.56
N GLY A 220 -14.43 -37.79 1.78
CA GLY A 220 -13.13 -37.53 1.17
C GLY A 220 -13.19 -36.91 -0.23
N VAL A 221 -14.39 -36.71 -0.80
CA VAL A 221 -14.53 -36.10 -2.15
C VAL A 221 -14.36 -34.61 -2.06
N VAL A 222 -13.51 -34.06 -2.94
CA VAL A 222 -13.30 -32.61 -3.05
C VAL A 222 -14.36 -32.03 -3.99
N HIS A 223 -15.05 -31.00 -3.53
CA HIS A 223 -16.04 -30.25 -4.28
C HIS A 223 -15.57 -28.82 -4.51
N HIS A 224 -15.82 -28.29 -5.70
CA HIS A 224 -15.38 -26.97 -6.12
C HIS A 224 -16.59 -26.01 -6.22
N TYR A 225 -16.42 -24.80 -5.70
CA TYR A 225 -17.47 -23.78 -5.60
C TYR A 225 -16.96 -22.42 -6.00
N TYR A 226 -17.87 -21.56 -6.46
CA TYR A 226 -17.71 -20.11 -6.51
C TYR A 226 -18.39 -19.49 -5.30
N LYS A 227 -17.66 -18.73 -4.49
CA LYS A 227 -18.11 -18.07 -3.27
C LYS A 227 -17.87 -16.58 -3.32
N CYS A 228 -18.83 -15.79 -2.84
CA CYS A 228 -18.67 -14.34 -2.75
C CYS A 228 -17.53 -13.96 -1.79
N VAL A 229 -16.63 -13.09 -2.24
CA VAL A 229 -15.47 -12.63 -1.44
C VAL A 229 -15.92 -11.87 -0.18
N SER A 230 -17.02 -11.12 -0.23
CA SER A 230 -17.57 -10.44 0.95
C SER A 230 -18.06 -11.43 2.01
N VAL A 231 -18.71 -12.51 1.60
CA VAL A 231 -19.12 -13.60 2.51
C VAL A 231 -17.88 -14.30 3.09
N LYS A 232 -16.89 -14.65 2.24
CA LYS A 232 -15.66 -15.31 2.67
C LYS A 232 -14.87 -14.49 3.68
N LYS A 233 -14.80 -13.17 3.48
CA LYS A 233 -14.03 -12.23 4.33
C LYS A 233 -14.86 -11.56 5.41
N LYS A 234 -16.14 -11.90 5.55
CA LYS A 234 -17.09 -11.31 6.52
C LYS A 234 -17.08 -9.76 6.48
N ARG A 235 -17.05 -9.17 5.28
CA ARG A 235 -16.96 -7.72 5.09
C ARG A 235 -18.29 -6.99 5.05
N THR A 236 -19.34 -7.69 4.63
CA THR A 236 -20.72 -7.17 4.46
C THR A 236 -21.70 -8.26 4.82
N ASP A 237 -22.96 -7.89 5.08
CA ASP A 237 -24.09 -8.83 5.35
C ASP A 237 -24.59 -9.54 4.09
N CYS A 238 -23.70 -9.90 3.19
CA CYS A 238 -24.04 -10.63 1.99
C CYS A 238 -24.34 -12.09 2.32
N HIS A 239 -25.56 -12.56 1.96
CA HIS A 239 -26.03 -13.91 2.22
C HIS A 239 -25.95 -14.85 1.01
N LYS A 240 -25.15 -14.51 -0.03
CA LYS A 240 -24.98 -15.32 -1.23
C LYS A 240 -24.45 -16.70 -0.87
N LYS A 241 -25.22 -17.76 -1.14
CA LYS A 241 -24.76 -19.14 -0.98
C LYS A 241 -23.68 -19.48 -2.02
N PRO A 242 -22.71 -20.36 -1.69
CA PRO A 242 -21.76 -20.87 -2.67
C PRO A 242 -22.49 -21.57 -3.82
N VAL A 243 -21.94 -21.43 -5.03
CA VAL A 243 -22.49 -22.07 -6.25
C VAL A 243 -21.49 -23.11 -6.74
N ARG A 244 -21.93 -24.29 -7.15
CA ARG A 244 -21.07 -25.34 -7.69
C ARG A 244 -20.35 -24.86 -8.95
N LYS A 245 -19.04 -25.13 -9.05
CA LYS A 245 -18.19 -24.73 -10.17
C LYS A 245 -18.73 -25.26 -11.48
N GLU A 246 -18.88 -26.58 -11.57
CA GLU A 246 -19.29 -27.29 -12.78
C GLU A 246 -20.59 -26.73 -13.36
N TRP A 247 -21.63 -26.66 -12.55
CA TRP A 247 -22.93 -26.15 -12.99
C TRP A 247 -22.84 -24.70 -13.50
N LEU A 248 -22.08 -23.84 -12.82
CA LEU A 248 -22.01 -22.43 -13.19
C LEU A 248 -21.16 -22.22 -14.45
N GLU A 249 -20.06 -22.95 -14.58
CA GLU A 249 -19.22 -22.93 -15.78
C GLU A 249 -19.98 -23.45 -16.99
N ASP A 250 -20.70 -24.56 -16.87
CA ASP A 250 -21.54 -25.12 -17.94
C ASP A 250 -22.64 -24.11 -18.38
N VAL A 251 -23.33 -23.49 -17.46
CA VAL A 251 -24.33 -22.47 -17.79
C VAL A 251 -23.73 -21.31 -18.58
N VAL A 252 -22.58 -20.79 -18.13
CA VAL A 252 -21.92 -19.65 -18.79
C VAL A 252 -21.33 -20.08 -20.14
N VAL A 253 -20.66 -21.21 -20.22
CA VAL A 253 -20.08 -21.72 -21.49
C VAL A 253 -21.21 -21.96 -22.50
N ASN A 254 -22.27 -22.65 -22.12
CA ASN A 254 -23.41 -22.91 -23.02
C ASN A 254 -24.10 -21.63 -23.49
N ALA A 255 -24.28 -20.64 -22.60
CA ALA A 255 -24.85 -19.34 -22.97
C ALA A 255 -23.92 -18.59 -23.93
N THR A 256 -22.62 -18.61 -23.67
CA THR A 256 -21.60 -18.00 -24.54
C THR A 256 -21.55 -18.65 -25.90
N MET A 257 -21.58 -19.98 -25.96
CA MET A 257 -21.60 -20.74 -27.22
C MET A 257 -22.84 -20.42 -28.05
N LYS A 258 -24.02 -20.39 -27.41
CA LYS A 258 -25.26 -20.00 -28.11
C LYS A 258 -25.19 -18.57 -28.67
N MET A 259 -24.54 -17.66 -27.95
CA MET A 259 -24.38 -16.27 -28.38
C MET A 259 -23.36 -16.14 -29.53
N LEU A 260 -22.26 -16.89 -29.48
CA LEU A 260 -21.20 -16.90 -30.51
C LEU A 260 -21.58 -17.65 -31.77
N MET A 261 -22.42 -18.71 -31.66
CA MET A 261 -22.91 -19.51 -32.80
C MET A 261 -24.08 -18.86 -33.53
N ASN A 262 -24.42 -17.61 -33.23
CA ASN A 262 -25.39 -16.85 -33.98
C ASN A 262 -24.70 -16.12 -35.13
N ASP A 263 -25.13 -16.40 -36.38
CA ASP A 263 -24.51 -15.83 -37.60
C ASP A 263 -24.44 -14.30 -37.55
N ALA A 264 -25.47 -13.62 -37.08
CA ALA A 264 -25.47 -12.17 -36.95
C ALA A 264 -24.41 -11.65 -35.96
N THR A 265 -24.09 -12.42 -34.91
CA THR A 265 -23.04 -12.05 -33.94
C THR A 265 -21.65 -12.30 -34.52
N ILE A 266 -21.49 -13.39 -35.29
CA ILE A 266 -20.26 -13.71 -35.98
C ILE A 266 -19.93 -12.61 -37.01
N ASP A 267 -20.90 -12.20 -37.81
CA ASP A 267 -20.75 -11.14 -38.81
C ASP A 267 -20.40 -9.79 -38.16
N ALA A 268 -21.03 -9.47 -37.03
CA ALA A 268 -20.70 -8.25 -36.27
C ALA A 268 -19.26 -8.28 -35.69
N ILE A 269 -18.80 -9.42 -35.18
CA ILE A 269 -17.42 -9.59 -34.67
C ILE A 269 -16.42 -9.50 -35.80
N VAL A 270 -16.68 -10.15 -36.95
CA VAL A 270 -15.83 -10.10 -38.14
C VAL A 270 -15.72 -8.67 -38.66
N SER A 271 -16.84 -7.95 -38.78
CA SER A 271 -16.87 -6.56 -39.21
C SER A 271 -16.09 -5.63 -38.24
N ALA A 272 -16.21 -5.84 -36.92
CA ALA A 272 -15.46 -5.08 -35.94
C ALA A 272 -13.96 -5.37 -35.98
N LEU A 273 -13.56 -6.64 -36.20
CA LEU A 273 -12.16 -7.01 -36.37
C LEU A 273 -11.55 -6.43 -37.65
N MET A 274 -12.30 -6.43 -38.76
CA MET A 274 -11.86 -5.81 -40.02
C MET A 274 -11.64 -4.29 -39.84
N THR A 275 -12.56 -3.59 -39.17
CA THR A 275 -12.39 -2.15 -38.89
C THR A 275 -11.18 -1.86 -38.00
N LEU A 276 -10.91 -2.68 -36.99
CA LEU A 276 -9.70 -2.56 -36.16
C LEU A 276 -8.42 -2.83 -36.96
N GLN A 277 -8.42 -3.85 -37.80
CA GLN A 277 -7.29 -4.20 -38.65
C GLN A 277 -7.00 -3.11 -39.68
N ASP A 278 -8.03 -2.50 -40.27
CA ASP A 278 -7.89 -1.37 -41.17
C ASP A 278 -7.35 -0.11 -40.48
N ALA A 279 -7.77 0.13 -39.23
CA ALA A 279 -7.25 1.21 -38.40
C ALA A 279 -5.76 1.01 -38.02
N GLU A 280 -5.34 -0.20 -37.74
CA GLU A 280 -3.93 -0.55 -37.50
C GLU A 280 -3.12 -0.45 -38.79
N ASN A 281 -3.64 -0.90 -39.91
CA ASN A 281 -2.99 -0.79 -41.22
C ASN A 281 -2.76 0.66 -41.69
N THR A 282 -3.63 1.60 -41.31
CA THR A 282 -3.42 3.05 -41.64
C THR A 282 -2.26 3.66 -40.83
N ALA A 283 -1.93 3.11 -39.67
CA ALA A 283 -0.78 3.53 -38.86
C ALA A 283 0.56 2.95 -39.36
N LEU A 284 0.56 1.79 -39.99
CA LEU A 284 1.75 1.12 -40.53
C LEU A 284 2.55 1.98 -41.51
N PRO A 285 1.95 2.65 -42.54
CA PRO A 285 2.68 3.51 -43.45
C PRO A 285 3.32 4.73 -42.76
N LEU A 286 2.70 5.22 -41.69
CA LEU A 286 3.26 6.33 -40.92
C LEU A 286 4.51 5.87 -40.14
N TYR A 287 4.47 4.71 -39.53
CA TYR A 287 5.63 4.14 -38.82
C TYR A 287 6.74 3.75 -39.79
N GLU A 288 6.44 3.21 -40.96
CA GLU A 288 7.43 2.93 -42.00
C GLU A 288 8.11 4.21 -42.53
N LYS A 289 7.36 5.30 -42.66
CA LYS A 289 7.91 6.61 -43.04
C LYS A 289 8.86 7.12 -41.96
N GLN A 290 8.45 7.10 -40.71
CA GLN A 290 9.29 7.49 -39.56
C GLN A 290 10.55 6.61 -39.45
N LEU A 291 10.44 5.33 -39.70
CA LEU A 291 11.59 4.40 -39.70
C LEU A 291 12.58 4.72 -40.84
N ARG A 292 12.09 5.10 -42.01
CA ARG A 292 12.95 5.54 -43.14
C ARG A 292 13.65 6.85 -42.81
N GLU A 293 12.95 7.82 -42.25
CA GLU A 293 13.51 9.10 -41.82
C GLU A 293 14.60 8.96 -40.75
N VAL A 294 14.44 8.02 -39.81
CA VAL A 294 15.45 7.72 -38.77
C VAL A 294 16.64 6.92 -39.34
N LYS A 295 16.43 6.06 -40.35
CA LYS A 295 17.50 5.28 -40.97
C LYS A 295 18.31 6.05 -42.00
N ALA A 296 17.75 7.08 -42.61
CA ALA A 296 18.42 7.86 -43.65
C ALA A 296 19.75 8.52 -43.19
N PRO A 297 19.86 9.09 -41.99
CA PRO A 297 21.14 9.68 -41.54
C PRO A 297 22.19 8.65 -41.10
N LEU A 298 21.83 7.36 -40.93
CA LEU A 298 22.77 6.29 -40.50
C LEU A 298 23.54 5.66 -41.69
N ILE A 299 23.15 5.97 -42.92
CA ILE A 299 23.76 5.39 -44.14
C ILE A 299 24.75 6.38 -44.77
N THR A 300 24.86 7.59 -44.23
CA THR A 300 25.72 8.68 -44.80
C THR A 300 26.91 9.00 -43.89
N CYS A 301 27.32 8.11 -43.02
CA CYS A 301 28.59 8.17 -42.28
C CYS A 301 29.51 7.07 -42.70
#